data_bd96a52ccd10691760d177743afc92d1
#
_entry.id   bd96a52ccd10691760d177743afc92d1
#
_cell.length_a   1.000
_cell.length_b   1.000
_cell.length_c   1.000
_cell.angle_alpha   90.00
_cell.angle_beta   90.00
_cell.angle_gamma   90.00
#
_symmetry.space_group_name_H-M   'P 1'
#
loop_
_entity.id
_entity.type
_entity.pdbx_description
1 polymer ?
#
loop_
_entity_poly.entity_id
_entity_poly.type
_entity_poly.pdbx_seq_one_letter_code
_entity_poly.pdbx_strand_id
1 'polypeptide(L)'
;MNNKTKVNWLSELSIPGRAWVMILAGVLVFFSQLHRVAGNGGILCGWLLYSMMLGPQNALMKRWDEREVHLFHKAYSLAFALALLLTLVANAIIELNDWLHFADRQLAFIGRNWLGVMSSVLLIILGVSVLTVFRKGEE
;
A
#
# COMPACT_ATOMS: atom_id res chain seq x y z
N MET A 1 -27.98 1.07 -32.46
CA MET A 1 -26.90 1.81 -31.79
C MET A 1 -26.25 0.87 -30.76
N ASN A 2 -25.09 0.38 -31.08
CA ASN A 2 -24.39 -0.62 -30.25
C ASN A 2 -23.64 0.08 -29.10
N ASN A 3 -24.25 0.13 -27.94
CA ASN A 3 -23.59 0.58 -26.70
C ASN A 3 -22.60 -0.52 -26.30
N LYS A 4 -21.40 -0.49 -26.89
CA LYS A 4 -20.27 -1.24 -26.36
C LYS A 4 -20.03 -0.72 -24.96
N THR A 5 -20.56 -1.41 -23.96
CA THR A 5 -20.18 -1.26 -22.56
C THR A 5 -18.67 -1.26 -22.51
N LYS A 6 -18.08 -0.10 -22.16
CA LYS A 6 -16.65 -0.01 -21.84
C LYS A 6 -16.44 -0.98 -20.68
N VAL A 7 -15.93 -2.15 -21.01
CA VAL A 7 -15.55 -3.14 -20.02
C VAL A 7 -14.52 -2.48 -19.12
N ASN A 8 -14.88 -2.24 -17.89
CA ASN A 8 -14.02 -1.58 -16.93
C ASN A 8 -13.06 -2.66 -16.43
N TRP A 9 -11.91 -2.83 -17.10
CA TRP A 9 -10.90 -3.85 -16.79
C TRP A 9 -10.53 -3.89 -15.29
N LEU A 10 -10.70 -2.76 -14.58
CA LEU A 10 -10.52 -2.67 -13.14
C LEU A 10 -11.55 -3.47 -12.34
N SER A 11 -12.78 -3.61 -12.85
CA SER A 11 -13.84 -4.39 -12.18
C SER A 11 -13.66 -5.89 -12.38
N GLU A 12 -12.87 -6.30 -13.38
CA GLU A 12 -12.57 -7.71 -13.67
C GLU A 12 -11.35 -8.24 -12.88
N LEU A 13 -10.52 -7.33 -12.31
CA LEU A 13 -9.42 -7.75 -11.48
C LEU A 13 -9.93 -8.40 -10.19
N SER A 14 -9.48 -9.63 -9.95
CA SER A 14 -9.69 -10.30 -8.66
C SER A 14 -9.06 -9.50 -7.52
N ILE A 15 -9.55 -9.66 -6.30
CA ILE A 15 -9.01 -8.96 -5.12
C ILE A 15 -7.49 -9.18 -4.96
N PRO A 16 -6.96 -10.42 -5.12
CA PRO A 16 -5.51 -10.62 -5.14
C PRO A 16 -4.79 -9.84 -6.25
N GLY A 17 -5.39 -9.76 -7.44
CA GLY A 17 -4.83 -8.94 -8.55
C GLY A 17 -4.72 -7.47 -8.19
N ARG A 18 -5.73 -6.91 -7.55
CA ARG A 18 -5.74 -5.51 -7.05
C ARG A 18 -4.67 -5.29 -5.98
N ALA A 19 -4.49 -6.25 -5.08
CA ALA A 19 -3.45 -6.19 -4.06
C ALA A 19 -2.04 -6.17 -4.67
N TRP A 20 -1.78 -6.94 -5.73
CA TRP A 20 -0.53 -6.88 -6.48
C TRP A 20 -0.29 -5.51 -7.11
N VAL A 21 -1.31 -4.91 -7.71
CA VAL A 21 -1.21 -3.53 -8.25
C VAL A 21 -0.83 -2.54 -7.15
N MET A 22 -1.36 -2.69 -5.94
CA MET A 22 -1.01 -1.84 -4.80
C MET A 22 0.45 -2.00 -4.37
N ILE A 23 0.95 -3.24 -4.32
CA ILE A 23 2.37 -3.50 -4.00
C ILE A 23 3.26 -2.84 -5.05
N LEU A 24 2.95 -3.02 -6.34
CA LEU A 24 3.70 -2.39 -7.43
C LEU A 24 3.65 -0.86 -7.35
N ALA A 25 2.48 -0.29 -7.04
CA ALA A 25 2.35 1.15 -6.83
C ALA A 25 3.23 1.65 -5.68
N GLY A 26 3.26 0.94 -4.54
CA GLY A 26 4.15 1.25 -3.43
C GLY A 26 5.62 1.21 -3.82
N VAL A 27 6.04 0.20 -4.56
CA VAL A 27 7.41 0.09 -5.08
C VAL A 27 7.75 1.24 -6.02
N LEU A 28 6.85 1.60 -6.94
CA LEU A 28 7.04 2.72 -7.87
C LEU A 28 7.11 4.07 -7.13
N VAL A 29 6.28 4.27 -6.10
CA VAL A 29 6.36 5.46 -5.24
C VAL A 29 7.73 5.54 -4.57
N PHE A 30 8.25 4.44 -4.05
CA PHE A 30 9.59 4.40 -3.45
C PHE A 30 10.69 4.79 -4.44
N PHE A 31 10.69 4.18 -5.62
CA PHE A 31 11.65 4.50 -6.67
C PHE A 31 11.54 5.95 -7.15
N SER A 32 10.33 6.51 -7.22
CA SER A 32 10.14 7.92 -7.57
C SER A 32 10.78 8.87 -6.55
N GLN A 33 10.77 8.51 -5.27
CA GLN A 33 11.47 9.28 -4.23
C GLN A 33 12.98 9.16 -4.35
N LEU A 34 13.47 7.96 -4.66
CA LEU A 34 14.90 7.71 -4.83
C LEU A 34 15.49 8.53 -6.00
N HIS A 35 14.77 8.58 -7.12
CA HIS A 35 15.21 9.28 -8.34
C HIS A 35 14.69 10.71 -8.47
N ARG A 36 13.88 11.20 -7.53
CA ARG A 36 13.26 12.54 -7.53
C ARG A 36 12.46 12.85 -8.81
N VAL A 37 11.94 11.81 -9.49
CA VAL A 37 11.31 11.96 -10.81
C VAL A 37 9.92 12.57 -10.75
N ALA A 38 9.16 12.32 -9.69
CA ALA A 38 7.75 12.70 -9.62
C ALA A 38 7.38 13.54 -8.38
N GLY A 39 8.31 13.83 -7.48
CA GLY A 39 8.05 14.55 -6.25
C GLY A 39 6.82 13.99 -5.50
N ASN A 40 5.96 14.88 -5.00
CA ASN A 40 4.73 14.49 -4.28
C ASN A 40 3.63 13.93 -5.21
N GLY A 41 3.74 14.10 -6.52
CA GLY A 41 2.77 13.56 -7.49
C GLY A 41 2.70 12.03 -7.47
N GLY A 42 3.83 11.35 -7.31
CA GLY A 42 3.87 9.89 -7.18
C GLY A 42 3.09 9.38 -5.96
N ILE A 43 3.19 10.11 -4.85
CA ILE A 43 2.46 9.78 -3.61
C ILE A 43 0.95 9.90 -3.83
N LEU A 44 0.50 11.01 -4.43
CA LEU A 44 -0.91 11.22 -4.75
C LEU A 44 -1.46 10.14 -5.68
N CYS A 45 -0.71 9.79 -6.74
CA CYS A 45 -1.10 8.70 -7.62
C CYS A 45 -1.22 7.36 -6.89
N GLY A 46 -0.29 7.03 -5.98
CA GLY A 46 -0.35 5.82 -5.16
C GLY A 46 -1.61 5.76 -4.29
N TRP A 47 -1.94 6.85 -3.60
CA TRP A 47 -3.14 6.93 -2.76
C TRP A 47 -4.45 6.97 -3.56
N LEU A 48 -4.47 7.58 -4.74
CA LEU A 48 -5.60 7.50 -5.66
C LEU A 48 -5.82 6.06 -6.14
N LEU A 49 -4.76 5.36 -6.53
CA LEU A 49 -4.85 3.95 -6.88
C LEU A 49 -5.37 3.11 -5.71
N TYR A 50 -4.88 3.35 -4.49
CA TYR A 50 -5.41 2.69 -3.30
C TYR A 50 -6.92 2.89 -3.15
N SER A 51 -7.40 4.14 -3.21
CA SER A 51 -8.82 4.44 -3.07
C SER A 51 -9.67 3.80 -4.17
N MET A 52 -9.14 3.69 -5.39
CA MET A 52 -9.82 3.05 -6.52
C MET A 52 -9.83 1.51 -6.43
N MET A 53 -8.75 0.92 -5.92
CA MET A 53 -8.57 -0.55 -5.93
C MET A 53 -9.08 -1.25 -4.67
N LEU A 54 -8.84 -0.66 -3.50
CA LEU A 54 -9.10 -1.29 -2.21
C LEU A 54 -10.00 -0.45 -1.30
N GLY A 55 -10.46 0.71 -1.74
CA GLY A 55 -11.37 1.55 -0.96
C GLY A 55 -12.71 0.85 -0.71
N PRO A 56 -13.17 0.77 0.55
CA PRO A 56 -14.34 -0.03 0.93
C PRO A 56 -15.67 0.48 0.40
N GLN A 57 -15.72 1.67 -0.19
CA GLN A 57 -16.98 2.33 -0.58
C GLN A 57 -16.99 2.87 -2.00
N ASN A 58 -16.19 2.33 -2.90
CA ASN A 58 -16.21 2.82 -4.27
C ASN A 58 -17.51 2.42 -4.97
N ALA A 59 -18.36 3.39 -5.25
CA ALA A 59 -19.59 3.23 -6.03
C ALA A 59 -19.35 2.65 -7.45
N LEU A 60 -18.09 2.63 -7.90
CA LEU A 60 -17.65 2.07 -9.18
C LEU A 60 -17.37 0.56 -9.10
N MET A 61 -17.31 -0.03 -7.91
CA MET A 61 -17.02 -1.44 -7.73
C MET A 61 -18.27 -2.22 -7.32
N LYS A 62 -18.36 -3.44 -7.84
CA LYS A 62 -19.34 -4.44 -7.43
C LYS A 62 -19.44 -4.45 -5.90
N ARG A 63 -20.68 -4.42 -5.40
CA ARG A 63 -20.96 -4.52 -3.96
C ARG A 63 -20.25 -5.75 -3.40
N TRP A 64 -19.39 -5.53 -2.43
CA TRP A 64 -18.64 -6.62 -1.81
C TRP A 64 -19.58 -7.53 -1.02
N ASP A 65 -19.32 -8.82 -1.08
CA ASP A 65 -20.00 -9.80 -0.25
C ASP A 65 -19.59 -9.65 1.23
N GLU A 66 -20.45 -10.07 2.15
CA GLU A 66 -20.18 -10.00 3.60
C GLU A 66 -18.86 -10.69 3.97
N ARG A 67 -18.56 -11.80 3.31
CA ARG A 67 -17.29 -12.53 3.48
C ARG A 67 -16.10 -11.68 3.07
N GLU A 68 -16.18 -11.02 1.92
CA GLU A 68 -15.12 -10.14 1.42
C GLU A 68 -14.87 -8.97 2.39
N VAL A 69 -15.94 -8.35 2.90
CA VAL A 69 -15.87 -7.27 3.88
C VAL A 69 -15.17 -7.75 5.15
N HIS A 70 -15.53 -8.95 5.66
CA HIS A 70 -14.87 -9.51 6.83
C HIS A 70 -13.38 -9.78 6.61
N LEU A 71 -13.01 -10.33 5.46
CA LEU A 71 -11.61 -10.56 5.09
C LEU A 71 -10.83 -9.24 4.98
N PHE A 72 -11.45 -8.17 4.46
CA PHE A 72 -10.84 -6.86 4.44
C PHE A 72 -10.59 -6.29 5.83
N HIS A 73 -11.56 -6.38 6.74
CA HIS A 73 -11.35 -5.95 8.13
C HIS A 73 -10.17 -6.68 8.77
N LYS A 74 -10.05 -7.99 8.54
CA LYS A 74 -8.92 -8.80 9.00
C LYS A 74 -7.61 -8.37 8.35
N ALA A 75 -7.61 -8.06 7.06
CA ALA A 75 -6.44 -7.57 6.34
C ALA A 75 -5.99 -6.19 6.85
N TYR A 76 -6.92 -5.27 7.11
CA TYR A 76 -6.60 -3.96 7.69
C TYR A 76 -6.06 -4.07 9.11
N SER A 77 -6.63 -4.94 9.94
CA SER A 77 -6.11 -5.20 11.29
C SER A 77 -4.67 -5.73 11.23
N LEU A 78 -4.39 -6.66 10.33
CA LEU A 78 -3.03 -7.17 10.09
C LEU A 78 -2.09 -6.06 9.60
N ALA A 79 -2.53 -5.25 8.64
CA ALA A 79 -1.75 -4.14 8.12
C ALA A 79 -1.41 -3.11 9.21
N PHE A 80 -2.38 -2.79 10.07
CA PHE A 80 -2.17 -1.89 11.19
C PHE A 80 -1.15 -2.45 12.19
N ALA A 81 -1.27 -3.73 12.56
CA ALA A 81 -0.31 -4.39 13.44
C ALA A 81 1.11 -4.39 12.86
N LEU A 82 1.26 -4.68 11.56
CA LEU A 82 2.55 -4.64 10.88
C LEU A 82 3.12 -3.22 10.81
N ALA A 83 2.28 -2.21 10.57
CA ALA A 83 2.71 -0.81 10.55
C ALA A 83 3.20 -0.34 11.92
N LEU A 84 2.50 -0.73 13.01
CA LEU A 84 2.95 -0.44 14.38
C LEU A 84 4.27 -1.12 14.69
N LEU A 85 4.41 -2.41 14.35
CA LEU A 85 5.65 -3.14 14.57
C LEU A 85 6.82 -2.47 13.82
N LEU A 86 6.60 -2.09 12.56
CA LEU A 86 7.61 -1.41 11.76
C LEU A 86 8.01 -0.06 12.37
N THR A 87 7.04 0.69 12.90
CA THR A 87 7.31 1.96 13.58
C THR A 87 8.16 1.77 14.83
N LEU A 88 7.88 0.74 15.63
CA LEU A 88 8.69 0.41 16.82
C LEU A 88 10.11 0.03 16.42
N VAL A 89 10.27 -0.81 15.40
CA VAL A 89 11.59 -1.19 14.88
C VAL A 89 12.35 0.02 14.33
N ALA A 90 11.67 0.90 13.60
CA ALA A 90 12.28 2.12 13.08
C ALA A 90 12.76 3.05 14.21
N ASN A 91 11.95 3.23 15.26
CA ASN A 91 12.37 4.01 16.42
C ASN A 91 13.61 3.40 17.12
N ALA A 92 13.62 2.08 17.31
CA ALA A 92 14.78 1.40 17.90
C ALA A 92 16.05 1.58 17.06
N ILE A 93 15.93 1.54 15.73
CA ILE A 93 17.03 1.79 14.80
C ILE A 93 17.52 3.24 14.91
N ILE A 94 16.62 4.22 15.02
CA ILE A 94 16.97 5.64 15.16
C ILE A 94 17.75 5.83 16.47
N GLU A 95 17.21 5.36 17.59
CA GLU A 95 17.89 5.45 18.90
C GLU A 95 19.26 4.78 18.89
N LEU A 96 19.36 3.60 18.26
CA LEU A 96 20.64 2.89 18.16
C LEU A 96 21.64 3.64 17.27
N ASN A 97 21.16 4.30 16.21
CA ASN A 97 22.01 5.09 15.33
C ASN A 97 22.55 6.36 16.00
N ASP A 98 21.81 6.96 16.92
CA ASP A 98 22.28 8.12 17.68
C ASP A 98 23.52 7.78 18.52
N TRP A 99 23.69 6.49 18.87
CA TRP A 99 24.85 5.99 19.60
C TRP A 99 26.00 5.53 18.70
N LEU A 100 25.67 4.89 17.57
CA LEU A 100 26.65 4.15 16.74
C LEU A 100 26.94 4.80 15.39
N HIS A 101 26.14 5.77 14.95
CA HIS A 101 26.28 6.48 13.66
C HIS A 101 26.41 5.57 12.41
N PHE A 102 25.82 4.37 12.44
CA PHE A 102 25.99 3.37 11.39
C PHE A 102 25.09 3.60 10.17
N ALA A 103 24.01 4.34 10.32
CA ALA A 103 22.98 4.53 9.30
C ALA A 103 22.67 6.00 8.98
N ASP A 104 23.57 6.94 9.25
CA ASP A 104 23.34 8.40 9.10
C ASP A 104 22.85 8.80 7.73
N ARG A 105 23.41 8.22 6.66
CA ARG A 105 23.00 8.53 5.27
C ARG A 105 21.59 8.05 4.98
N GLN A 106 21.25 6.83 5.43
CA GLN A 106 19.94 6.19 5.24
C GLN A 106 18.86 6.95 6.01
N LEU A 107 19.15 7.31 7.26
CA LEU A 107 18.23 8.08 8.09
C LEU A 107 18.06 9.52 7.57
N ALA A 108 19.10 10.14 7.08
CA ALA A 108 19.01 11.45 6.43
C ALA A 108 18.16 11.39 5.14
N PHE A 109 18.27 10.31 4.35
CA PHE A 109 17.42 10.10 3.17
C PHE A 109 15.97 9.90 3.58
N ILE A 110 15.68 9.03 4.56
CA ILE A 110 14.34 8.76 5.07
C ILE A 110 13.74 10.03 5.65
N GLY A 111 14.47 10.78 6.46
CA GLY A 111 14.00 12.04 7.05
C GLY A 111 13.63 13.08 6.00
N ARG A 112 14.46 13.20 4.94
CA ARG A 112 14.22 14.15 3.84
C ARG A 112 13.02 13.74 2.95
N ASN A 113 12.76 12.44 2.81
CA ASN A 113 11.71 11.89 1.95
C ASN A 113 10.63 11.16 2.76
N TRP A 114 10.46 11.54 4.02
CA TRP A 114 9.62 10.85 5.01
C TRP A 114 8.24 10.48 4.47
N LEU A 115 7.52 11.45 3.91
CA LEU A 115 6.16 11.24 3.41
C LEU A 115 6.11 10.20 2.29
N GLY A 116 7.05 10.23 1.36
CA GLY A 116 7.13 9.28 0.25
C GLY A 116 7.50 7.88 0.70
N VAL A 117 8.47 7.77 1.59
CA VAL A 117 8.90 6.47 2.15
C VAL A 117 7.77 5.84 2.95
N MET A 118 7.12 6.58 3.85
CA MET A 118 6.00 6.06 4.64
C MET A 118 4.81 5.67 3.79
N SER A 119 4.43 6.49 2.79
CA SER A 119 3.36 6.15 1.85
C SER A 119 3.65 4.87 1.07
N SER A 120 4.88 4.72 0.57
CA SER A 120 5.32 3.51 -0.13
C SER A 120 5.19 2.27 0.76
N VAL A 121 5.73 2.34 1.97
CA VAL A 121 5.70 1.24 2.94
C VAL A 121 4.26 0.86 3.29
N LEU A 122 3.39 1.84 3.56
CA LEU A 122 1.98 1.59 3.87
C LEU A 122 1.24 0.92 2.71
N LEU A 123 1.44 1.36 1.47
CA LEU A 123 0.85 0.74 0.29
C LEU A 123 1.29 -0.72 0.14
N ILE A 124 2.57 -1.01 0.34
CA ILE A 124 3.10 -2.38 0.29
C ILE A 124 2.50 -3.25 1.41
N ILE A 125 2.50 -2.76 2.65
CA ILE A 125 1.93 -3.47 3.80
C ILE A 125 0.46 -3.80 3.56
N LEU A 126 -0.33 -2.85 3.10
CA LEU A 126 -1.75 -3.05 2.79
C LEU A 126 -1.93 -4.12 1.70
N GLY A 127 -1.18 -4.03 0.60
CA GLY A 127 -1.24 -5.02 -0.47
C GLY A 127 -0.86 -6.41 0.00
N VAL A 128 0.23 -6.55 0.76
CA VAL A 128 0.68 -7.84 1.31
C VAL A 128 -0.33 -8.40 2.30
N SER A 129 -0.91 -7.57 3.16
CA SER A 129 -1.93 -8.01 4.14
C SER A 129 -3.18 -8.53 3.45
N VAL A 130 -3.66 -7.84 2.41
CA VAL A 130 -4.79 -8.30 1.59
C VAL A 130 -4.46 -9.64 0.93
N LEU A 131 -3.30 -9.77 0.27
CA LEU A 131 -2.89 -11.04 -0.34
C LEU A 131 -2.86 -12.19 0.66
N THR A 132 -2.27 -11.95 1.84
CA THR A 132 -2.11 -12.99 2.86
C THR A 132 -3.45 -13.47 3.40
N VAL A 133 -4.37 -12.53 3.67
CA VAL A 133 -5.68 -12.87 4.26
C VAL A 133 -6.59 -13.52 3.24
N PHE A 134 -6.64 -13.01 2.02
CA PHE A 134 -7.50 -13.57 0.97
C PHE A 134 -7.03 -14.94 0.51
N ARG A 135 -5.71 -15.16 0.37
CA ARG A 135 -5.18 -16.49 0.04
C ARG A 135 -5.51 -17.54 1.09
N LYS A 136 -5.42 -17.19 2.38
CA LYS A 136 -5.80 -18.10 3.48
C LYS A 136 -7.31 -18.29 3.62
N GLY A 137 -8.11 -17.38 3.11
CA GLY A 137 -9.56 -17.48 3.15
C GLY A 137 -10.14 -18.33 2.02
N GLU A 138 -9.34 -18.72 1.03
CA GLU A 138 -9.72 -19.61 -0.07
C GLU A 138 -9.43 -21.09 0.25
N GLU A 139 -8.59 -21.37 1.24
CA GLU A 139 -8.35 -22.72 1.80
C GLU A 139 -9.41 -23.09 2.83
#